data_698baa4a84e8ee8fb661fd1cb58bfadb
#
_entry.id   698baa4a84e8ee8fb661fd1cb58bfadb
#
_cell.length_a   1.000
_cell.length_b   1.000
_cell.length_c   1.000
_cell.angle_alpha   90.00
_cell.angle_beta   90.00
_cell.angle_gamma   90.00
#
_symmetry.space_group_name_H-M   'P 1'
#
loop_
_entity.id
_entity.type
_entity.pdbx_description
1 polymer ?
#
loop_
_entity_poly.entity_id
_entity_poly.type
_entity_poly.pdbx_seq_one_letter_code
_entity_poly.pdbx_strand_id
1 'polypeptide(L)'
;PGTERLMPYHLVIEGQAQLCIDGTTRVGLGAGDVIVVPHGDTHILCNGSPSGLIDTASLLAKFLAGDLSVTRLGGGGAATRFVCGYFGCERQAERLFLAGLPSMFRMNLRGDAAGEWLETSIRHLVTEAGSGRPGRMALLSKMAEALFIETLRRYMEQLPAGQTGWLAAARDPGVGAVLALLHR
;
A
#
# COMPACT_ATOMS: atom_id res chain seq x y z
N PRO A 1 8.43 21.77 10.52
CA PRO A 1 8.26 20.36 10.21
C PRO A 1 6.96 20.24 9.43
N GLY A 2 7.07 19.94 8.12
CA GLY A 2 5.91 19.78 7.25
C GLY A 2 5.13 18.54 7.69
N THR A 3 3.83 18.65 7.76
CA THR A 3 2.95 17.49 7.95
C THR A 3 3.06 16.62 6.70
N GLU A 4 3.77 15.50 6.82
CA GLU A 4 3.78 14.47 5.79
C GLU A 4 2.36 13.93 5.62
N ARG A 5 1.96 13.69 4.38
CA ARG A 5 0.72 12.98 4.10
C ARG A 5 0.98 11.49 4.21
N LEU A 6 0.15 10.81 4.96
CA LEU A 6 0.19 9.37 5.10
C LEU A 6 -0.71 8.72 4.06
N MET A 7 -0.14 7.83 3.27
CA MET A 7 -0.86 7.01 2.29
C MET A 7 -0.98 5.59 2.84
N PRO A 8 -2.15 5.19 3.34
CA PRO A 8 -2.33 3.83 3.83
C PRO A 8 -2.23 2.81 2.69
N TYR A 9 -1.64 1.65 3.02
CA TYR A 9 -1.65 0.49 2.16
C TYR A 9 -1.99 -0.78 2.94
N HIS A 10 -2.56 -1.75 2.23
CA HIS A 10 -2.90 -3.05 2.78
C HIS A 10 -2.47 -4.14 1.79
N LEU A 11 -1.62 -5.06 2.23
CA LEU A 11 -1.24 -6.27 1.50
C LEU A 11 -1.98 -7.45 2.09
N VAL A 12 -2.75 -8.16 1.29
CA VAL A 12 -3.42 -9.41 1.70
C VAL A 12 -2.42 -10.56 1.61
N ILE A 13 -2.03 -11.10 2.75
CA ILE A 13 -1.13 -12.27 2.82
C ILE A 13 -1.89 -13.56 2.60
N GLU A 14 -3.05 -13.69 3.24
CA GLU A 14 -3.91 -14.88 3.21
C GLU A 14 -5.37 -14.50 3.29
N GLY A 15 -6.23 -15.33 2.69
CA GLY A 15 -7.68 -15.16 2.72
C GLY A 15 -8.20 -14.18 1.67
N GLN A 16 -9.37 -13.66 1.94
CA GLN A 16 -10.08 -12.71 1.07
C GLN A 16 -10.67 -11.58 1.89
N ALA A 17 -10.82 -10.42 1.28
CA ALA A 17 -11.44 -9.26 1.90
C ALA A 17 -12.14 -8.39 0.87
N GLN A 18 -12.79 -7.35 1.35
CA GLN A 18 -13.29 -6.24 0.55
C GLN A 18 -12.81 -4.95 1.17
N LEU A 19 -12.41 -4.00 0.33
CA LEU A 19 -12.21 -2.62 0.73
C LEU A 19 -13.38 -1.80 0.19
N CYS A 20 -13.94 -0.98 1.07
CA CYS A 20 -15.00 -0.03 0.72
C CYS A 20 -14.50 1.39 0.97
N ILE A 21 -14.56 2.23 -0.04
CA ILE A 21 -14.31 3.68 0.04
C ILE A 21 -15.60 4.41 -0.31
N ASP A 22 -15.85 5.57 0.29
CA ASP A 22 -17.05 6.40 0.07
C ASP A 22 -18.40 5.70 0.39
N GLY A 23 -18.37 4.58 1.06
CA GLY A 23 -19.57 3.79 1.36
C GLY A 23 -20.21 3.08 0.16
N THR A 24 -19.72 3.33 -1.07
CA THR A 24 -20.31 2.81 -2.32
C THR A 24 -19.35 1.95 -3.14
N THR A 25 -18.13 2.40 -3.32
CA THR A 25 -17.14 1.69 -4.13
C THR A 25 -16.54 0.53 -3.33
N ARG A 26 -16.77 -0.71 -3.80
CA ARG A 26 -16.26 -1.93 -3.18
C ARG A 26 -15.30 -2.65 -4.11
N VAL A 27 -14.14 -3.00 -3.59
CA VAL A 27 -13.12 -3.76 -4.32
C VAL A 27 -12.83 -5.05 -3.57
N GLY A 28 -13.03 -6.18 -4.25
CA GLY A 28 -12.64 -7.50 -3.74
C GLY A 28 -11.12 -7.65 -3.74
N LEU A 29 -10.59 -8.22 -2.67
CA LEU A 29 -9.18 -8.46 -2.45
C LEU A 29 -8.92 -9.93 -2.18
N GLY A 30 -7.87 -10.46 -2.77
CA GLY A 30 -7.37 -11.81 -2.53
C GLY A 30 -5.91 -11.81 -2.11
N ALA A 31 -5.40 -12.98 -1.76
CA ALA A 31 -4.00 -13.12 -1.37
C ALA A 31 -3.04 -12.67 -2.48
N GLY A 32 -2.06 -11.86 -2.13
CA GLY A 32 -1.12 -11.18 -3.04
C GLY A 32 -1.58 -9.80 -3.49
N ASP A 33 -2.83 -9.41 -3.22
CA ASP A 33 -3.30 -8.06 -3.55
C ASP A 33 -2.72 -7.02 -2.61
N VAL A 34 -2.15 -5.98 -3.19
CA VAL A 34 -1.83 -4.71 -2.52
C VAL A 34 -2.86 -3.69 -2.96
N ILE A 35 -3.45 -3.01 -2.01
CA ILE A 35 -4.28 -1.84 -2.26
C ILE A 35 -3.66 -0.62 -1.58
N VAL A 36 -3.60 0.47 -2.31
CA VAL A 36 -3.07 1.76 -1.84
C VAL A 36 -4.19 2.79 -1.90
N VAL A 37 -4.27 3.64 -0.89
CA VAL A 37 -5.21 4.77 -0.80
C VAL A 37 -4.38 6.07 -0.78
N PRO A 38 -4.01 6.62 -1.97
CA PRO A 38 -3.00 7.68 -2.09
C PRO A 38 -3.38 8.97 -1.38
N HIS A 39 -4.68 9.26 -1.32
CA HIS A 39 -5.17 10.50 -0.71
C HIS A 39 -5.45 10.37 0.79
N GLY A 40 -5.22 9.18 1.38
CA GLY A 40 -5.50 8.93 2.79
C GLY A 40 -6.99 8.93 3.12
N ASP A 41 -7.85 8.68 2.11
CA ASP A 41 -9.29 8.70 2.27
C ASP A 41 -9.76 7.63 3.27
N THR A 42 -10.83 7.95 3.98
CA THR A 42 -11.44 7.00 4.92
C THR A 42 -11.98 5.78 4.17
N HIS A 43 -11.58 4.61 4.63
CA HIS A 43 -11.97 3.35 4.02
C HIS A 43 -12.23 2.26 5.06
N ILE A 44 -12.98 1.25 4.67
CA ILE A 44 -13.34 0.11 5.52
C ILE A 44 -12.79 -1.16 4.87
N LEU A 45 -12.01 -1.92 5.64
CA LEU A 45 -11.65 -3.29 5.31
C LEU A 45 -12.58 -4.26 6.02
N CYS A 46 -13.17 -5.19 5.30
CA CYS A 46 -14.02 -6.24 5.88
C CYS A 46 -13.82 -7.58 5.16
N ASN A 47 -14.15 -8.65 5.88
CA ASN A 47 -14.31 -9.99 5.32
C ASN A 47 -15.75 -10.43 5.63
N GLY A 48 -16.63 -10.34 4.65
CA GLY A 48 -18.07 -10.56 4.82
C GLY A 48 -18.84 -9.28 5.20
N SER A 49 -20.03 -9.45 5.77
CA SER A 49 -20.86 -8.32 6.19
C SER A 49 -20.29 -7.70 7.48
N PRO A 50 -20.03 -6.40 7.52
CA PRO A 50 -19.55 -5.76 8.73
C PRO A 50 -20.64 -5.81 9.82
N SER A 51 -20.33 -6.44 10.95
CA SER A 51 -21.18 -6.49 12.13
C SER A 51 -20.98 -5.28 13.08
N GLY A 52 -19.99 -4.45 12.77
CA GLY A 52 -19.62 -3.24 13.51
C GLY A 52 -18.33 -2.66 12.96
N LEU A 53 -18.12 -1.37 13.17
CA LEU A 53 -16.87 -0.71 12.78
C LEU A 53 -15.91 -0.72 13.97
N ILE A 54 -14.67 -1.11 13.71
CA ILE A 54 -13.56 -0.99 14.66
C ILE A 54 -12.72 0.19 14.21
N ASP A 55 -12.60 1.20 15.07
CA ASP A 55 -11.72 2.34 14.81
C ASP A 55 -10.26 1.89 14.87
N THR A 56 -9.54 2.14 13.78
CA THR A 56 -8.14 1.77 13.64
C THR A 56 -7.17 2.84 14.13
N ALA A 57 -7.64 3.94 14.73
CA ALA A 57 -6.78 4.99 15.29
C ALA A 57 -5.81 4.43 16.34
N SER A 58 -6.25 3.45 17.14
CA SER A 58 -5.39 2.74 18.09
C SER A 58 -4.27 1.93 17.41
N LEU A 59 -4.52 1.41 16.20
CA LEU A 59 -3.52 0.68 15.41
C LEU A 59 -2.46 1.63 14.86
N LEU A 60 -2.88 2.81 14.40
CA LEU A 60 -1.95 3.85 13.96
C LEU A 60 -1.06 4.31 15.13
N ALA A 61 -1.63 4.52 16.32
CA ALA A 61 -0.87 4.88 17.50
C ALA A 61 0.17 3.81 17.88
N LYS A 62 -0.18 2.53 17.83
CA LYS A 62 0.76 1.42 18.03
C LYS A 62 1.88 1.43 17.00
N PHE A 63 1.55 1.57 15.72
CA PHE A 63 2.52 1.64 14.63
C PHE A 63 3.52 2.78 14.83
N LEU A 64 3.04 3.99 15.16
CA LEU A 64 3.88 5.15 15.44
C LEU A 64 4.75 4.97 16.69
N ALA A 65 4.31 4.18 17.67
CA ALA A 65 5.10 3.78 18.82
C ALA A 65 6.11 2.65 18.53
N GLY A 66 6.15 2.15 17.29
CA GLY A 66 7.02 1.03 16.90
C GLY A 66 6.55 -0.35 17.38
N ASP A 67 5.31 -0.45 17.85
CA ASP A 67 4.68 -1.73 18.21
C ASP A 67 4.09 -2.38 16.93
N LEU A 68 4.78 -3.42 16.47
CA LEU A 68 4.41 -4.21 15.29
C LEU A 68 3.75 -5.54 15.67
N SER A 69 3.24 -5.65 16.88
CA SER A 69 2.56 -6.87 17.35
C SER A 69 1.31 -7.16 16.51
N VAL A 70 1.05 -8.45 16.29
CA VAL A 70 -0.13 -8.89 15.54
C VAL A 70 -1.38 -8.48 16.30
N THR A 71 -2.24 -7.71 15.66
CA THR A 71 -3.56 -7.37 16.18
C THR A 71 -4.63 -8.26 15.54
N ARG A 72 -5.50 -8.85 16.35
CA ARG A 72 -6.63 -9.65 15.90
C ARG A 72 -7.91 -8.86 16.07
N LEU A 73 -8.67 -8.73 14.98
CA LEU A 73 -9.91 -7.98 14.94
C LEU A 73 -11.04 -8.87 14.40
N GLY A 74 -12.28 -8.58 14.83
CA GLY A 74 -13.46 -9.33 14.42
C GLY A 74 -13.61 -10.66 15.17
N GLY A 75 -14.42 -11.55 14.65
CA GLY A 75 -14.64 -12.87 15.26
C GLY A 75 -15.53 -13.81 14.45
N GLY A 76 -15.20 -15.11 14.46
CA GLY A 76 -16.06 -16.20 14.04
C GLY A 76 -16.12 -16.54 12.54
N GLY A 77 -15.61 -15.68 11.65
CA GLY A 77 -15.55 -15.94 10.21
C GLY A 77 -14.22 -16.55 9.74
N ALA A 78 -14.10 -16.75 8.43
CA ALA A 78 -12.84 -17.11 7.81
C ALA A 78 -11.79 -16.02 8.06
N ALA A 79 -10.59 -16.44 8.47
CA ALA A 79 -9.52 -15.49 8.78
C ALA A 79 -8.92 -14.86 7.51
N THR A 80 -8.68 -13.57 7.54
CA THR A 80 -7.87 -12.87 6.55
C THR A 80 -6.69 -12.20 7.26
N ARG A 81 -5.50 -12.37 6.68
CA ARG A 81 -4.27 -11.80 7.22
C ARG A 81 -3.77 -10.69 6.33
N PHE A 82 -3.54 -9.53 6.95
CA PHE A 82 -3.02 -8.34 6.28
C PHE A 82 -1.66 -7.92 6.83
N VAL A 83 -0.88 -7.29 5.98
CA VAL A 83 0.18 -6.36 6.37
C VAL A 83 -0.30 -4.97 5.99
N CYS A 84 -0.46 -4.12 6.99
CA CYS A 84 -0.90 -2.75 6.79
C CYS A 84 0.22 -1.80 7.20
N GLY A 85 0.31 -0.68 6.52
CA GLY A 85 1.29 0.35 6.81
C GLY A 85 0.93 1.66 6.12
N TYR A 86 1.88 2.60 6.19
CA TYR A 86 1.73 3.93 5.61
C TYR A 86 2.99 4.28 4.85
N PHE A 87 2.82 4.87 3.67
CA PHE A 87 3.88 5.58 2.98
C PHE A 87 3.80 7.07 3.33
N GLY A 88 4.92 7.68 3.67
CA GLY A 88 5.01 9.12 3.84
C GLY A 88 5.31 9.81 2.51
N CYS A 89 4.63 10.91 2.23
CA CYS A 89 4.90 11.74 1.06
C CYS A 89 5.11 13.18 1.50
N GLU A 90 6.21 13.79 1.02
CA GLU A 90 6.44 15.22 1.24
C GLU A 90 5.42 16.06 0.45
N ARG A 91 4.97 17.17 1.03
CA ARG A 91 3.95 18.05 0.43
C ARG A 91 4.27 18.53 -0.99
N GLN A 92 5.53 18.69 -1.33
CA GLN A 92 5.94 19.13 -2.67
C GLN A 92 5.73 18.03 -3.71
N ALA A 93 6.04 16.79 -3.36
CA ALA A 93 5.79 15.61 -4.20
C ALA A 93 4.29 15.30 -4.29
N GLU A 94 3.52 15.59 -3.24
CA GLU A 94 2.07 15.37 -3.18
C GLU A 94 1.33 16.03 -4.35
N ARG A 95 1.57 17.31 -4.59
CA ARG A 95 0.84 18.08 -5.62
C ARG A 95 1.09 17.59 -7.04
N LEU A 96 2.29 17.13 -7.32
CA LEU A 96 2.67 16.71 -8.68
C LEU A 96 2.38 15.24 -8.91
N PHE A 97 2.58 14.40 -7.89
CA PHE A 97 2.58 12.96 -8.02
C PHE A 97 1.23 12.33 -7.66
N LEU A 98 0.65 12.73 -6.52
CA LEU A 98 -0.60 12.14 -6.06
C LEU A 98 -1.83 12.65 -6.80
N ALA A 99 -1.81 13.87 -7.35
CA ALA A 99 -2.96 14.45 -8.07
C ALA A 99 -3.38 13.60 -9.28
N GLY A 100 -2.48 12.80 -9.84
CA GLY A 100 -2.78 11.90 -10.96
C GLY A 100 -3.20 10.49 -10.55
N LEU A 101 -3.18 10.17 -9.25
CA LEU A 101 -3.59 8.86 -8.76
C LEU A 101 -5.09 8.85 -8.43
N PRO A 102 -5.78 7.72 -8.62
CA PRO A 102 -7.18 7.56 -8.20
C PRO A 102 -7.28 7.53 -6.66
N SER A 103 -8.52 7.60 -6.14
CA SER A 103 -8.78 7.47 -4.70
C SER A 103 -8.22 6.18 -4.10
N MET A 104 -8.17 5.13 -4.90
CA MET A 104 -7.47 3.88 -4.58
C MET A 104 -7.03 3.17 -5.85
N PHE A 105 -5.99 2.35 -5.75
CA PHE A 105 -5.62 1.40 -6.79
C PHE A 105 -5.14 0.08 -6.19
N ARG A 106 -5.44 -1.00 -6.91
CA ARG A 106 -5.11 -2.38 -6.51
C ARG A 106 -4.17 -3.00 -7.53
N MET A 107 -3.13 -3.66 -7.05
CA MET A 107 -2.21 -4.46 -7.84
C MET A 107 -2.03 -5.83 -7.19
N ASN A 108 -1.93 -6.89 -7.99
CA ASN A 108 -1.55 -8.19 -7.46
C ASN A 108 -0.05 -8.39 -7.64
N LEU A 109 0.62 -8.82 -6.58
CA LEU A 109 2.07 -9.09 -6.60
C LEU A 109 2.41 -10.47 -7.18
N ARG A 110 1.42 -11.36 -7.22
CA ARG A 110 1.62 -12.73 -7.72
C ARG A 110 1.56 -12.75 -9.24
N GLY A 111 2.30 -13.64 -9.85
CA GLY A 111 2.33 -13.83 -11.29
C GLY A 111 3.67 -13.56 -11.95
N ASP A 112 4.64 -13.02 -11.20
CA ASP A 112 6.03 -12.90 -11.63
C ASP A 112 7.01 -13.00 -10.44
N ALA A 113 8.26 -13.31 -10.76
CA ALA A 113 9.30 -13.57 -9.75
C ALA A 113 9.61 -12.35 -8.86
N ALA A 114 9.50 -11.13 -9.38
CA ALA A 114 9.81 -9.92 -8.62
C ALA A 114 8.75 -9.66 -7.53
N GLY A 115 7.49 -9.78 -7.88
CA GLY A 115 6.38 -9.62 -6.92
C GLY A 115 6.33 -10.73 -5.89
N GLU A 116 6.57 -11.98 -6.29
CA GLU A 116 6.63 -13.13 -5.38
C GLU A 116 7.79 -13.01 -4.38
N TRP A 117 8.96 -12.54 -4.86
CA TRP A 117 10.10 -12.24 -4.00
C TRP A 117 9.74 -11.15 -2.97
N LEU A 118 9.10 -10.09 -3.40
CA LEU A 118 8.70 -8.97 -2.54
C LEU A 118 7.67 -9.41 -1.50
N GLU A 119 6.61 -10.12 -1.89
CA GLU A 119 5.61 -10.68 -0.98
C GLU A 119 6.26 -11.58 0.07
N THR A 120 7.14 -12.50 -0.36
CA THR A 120 7.83 -13.44 0.53
C THR A 120 8.74 -12.70 1.51
N SER A 121 9.47 -11.67 1.04
CA SER A 121 10.34 -10.86 1.88
C SER A 121 9.56 -10.09 2.94
N ILE A 122 8.44 -9.47 2.57
CA ILE A 122 7.56 -8.76 3.52
C ILE A 122 6.98 -9.74 4.54
N ARG A 123 6.52 -10.90 4.09
CA ARG A 123 5.99 -11.94 4.98
C ARG A 123 7.03 -12.40 6.01
N HIS A 124 8.27 -12.60 5.58
CA HIS A 124 9.39 -12.96 6.46
C HIS A 124 9.69 -11.86 7.47
N LEU A 125 9.77 -10.61 7.03
CA LEU A 125 10.04 -9.47 7.90
C LEU A 125 8.94 -9.24 8.94
N VAL A 126 7.68 -9.42 8.58
CA VAL A 126 6.56 -9.33 9.54
C VAL A 126 6.66 -10.42 10.60
N THR A 127 7.10 -11.62 10.22
CA THR A 127 7.36 -12.69 11.19
C THR A 127 8.49 -12.30 12.13
N GLU A 128 9.53 -11.64 11.65
CA GLU A 128 10.65 -11.12 12.46
C GLU A 128 10.29 -9.86 13.27
N ALA A 129 9.25 -9.14 12.90
CA ALA A 129 8.88 -7.90 13.59
C ALA A 129 8.64 -8.07 15.10
N GLY A 130 8.23 -9.27 15.52
CA GLY A 130 8.12 -9.66 16.91
C GLY A 130 9.45 -9.99 17.61
N SER A 131 10.57 -10.11 16.89
CA SER A 131 11.85 -10.63 17.43
C SER A 131 12.65 -9.60 18.24
N GLY A 132 12.29 -8.33 18.21
CA GLY A 132 13.02 -7.25 18.90
C GLY A 132 14.41 -6.94 18.34
N ARG A 133 14.80 -7.53 17.19
CA ARG A 133 16.16 -7.36 16.61
C ARG A 133 16.44 -5.89 16.25
N PRO A 134 17.67 -5.40 16.49
CA PRO A 134 18.08 -4.06 16.06
C PRO A 134 17.94 -3.89 14.55
N GLY A 135 17.52 -2.70 14.10
CA GLY A 135 17.39 -2.37 12.66
C GLY A 135 16.10 -2.85 11.99
N ARG A 136 15.23 -3.59 12.71
CA ARG A 136 13.96 -4.10 12.13
C ARG A 136 13.10 -3.02 11.48
N MET A 137 12.97 -1.84 12.13
CA MET A 137 12.16 -0.73 11.60
C MET A 137 12.74 -0.16 10.30
N ALA A 138 14.07 0.00 10.25
CA ALA A 138 14.74 0.47 9.04
C ALA A 138 14.56 -0.53 7.88
N LEU A 139 14.65 -1.82 8.15
CA LEU A 139 14.44 -2.85 7.15
C LEU A 139 13.00 -2.87 6.63
N LEU A 140 12.02 -2.80 7.54
CA LEU A 140 10.60 -2.72 7.17
C LEU A 140 10.29 -1.47 6.34
N SER A 141 10.88 -0.32 6.71
CA SER A 141 10.73 0.92 5.92
C SER A 141 11.25 0.74 4.48
N LYS A 142 12.43 0.15 4.31
CA LYS A 142 12.98 -0.10 2.97
C LYS A 142 12.15 -1.09 2.15
N MET A 143 11.60 -2.11 2.79
CA MET A 143 10.70 -3.04 2.11
C MET A 143 9.36 -2.40 1.75
N ALA A 144 8.84 -1.51 2.58
CA ALA A 144 7.64 -0.74 2.26
C ALA A 144 7.88 0.20 1.07
N GLU A 145 9.04 0.88 1.01
CA GLU A 145 9.45 1.69 -0.14
C GLU A 145 9.51 0.84 -1.42
N ALA A 146 10.15 -0.33 -1.36
CA ALA A 146 10.22 -1.25 -2.49
C ALA A 146 8.83 -1.73 -2.93
N LEU A 147 7.94 -2.04 -1.98
CA LEU A 147 6.56 -2.40 -2.23
C LEU A 147 5.81 -1.29 -2.97
N PHE A 148 5.97 -0.05 -2.52
CA PHE A 148 5.33 1.10 -3.14
C PHE A 148 5.80 1.29 -4.59
N ILE A 149 7.12 1.27 -4.81
CA ILE A 149 7.71 1.42 -6.15
C ILE A 149 7.19 0.34 -7.09
N GLU A 150 7.20 -0.91 -6.67
CA GLU A 150 6.75 -2.02 -7.49
C GLU A 150 5.24 -1.94 -7.78
N THR A 151 4.44 -1.61 -6.78
CA THR A 151 3.00 -1.44 -6.94
C THR A 151 2.67 -0.31 -7.92
N LEU A 152 3.41 0.80 -7.82
CA LEU A 152 3.24 1.94 -8.72
C LEU A 152 3.68 1.63 -10.15
N ARG A 153 4.81 0.92 -10.33
CA ARG A 153 5.26 0.47 -11.66
C ARG A 153 4.20 -0.38 -12.34
N ARG A 154 3.65 -1.37 -11.64
CA ARG A 154 2.56 -2.22 -12.15
C ARG A 154 1.31 -1.42 -12.49
N TYR A 155 0.95 -0.47 -11.62
CA TYR A 155 -0.16 0.43 -11.90
C TYR A 155 0.07 1.22 -13.19
N MET A 156 1.26 1.81 -13.36
CA MET A 156 1.61 2.56 -14.57
C MET A 156 1.57 1.69 -15.82
N GLU A 157 2.02 0.43 -15.75
CA GLU A 157 1.98 -0.52 -16.87
C GLU A 157 0.55 -0.84 -17.32
N GLN A 158 -0.42 -0.82 -16.41
CA GLN A 158 -1.82 -1.09 -16.67
C GLN A 158 -2.62 0.14 -17.13
N LEU A 159 -2.02 1.33 -17.11
CA LEU A 159 -2.71 2.54 -17.59
C LEU A 159 -3.08 2.41 -19.08
N PRO A 160 -4.33 2.73 -19.46
CA PRO A 160 -4.73 2.70 -20.85
C PRO A 160 -3.87 3.58 -21.75
N ALA A 161 -3.64 3.16 -22.98
CA ALA A 161 -3.00 4.00 -23.98
C ALA A 161 -3.87 5.24 -24.22
N GLY A 162 -3.27 6.44 -24.13
CA GLY A 162 -3.98 7.71 -24.30
C GLY A 162 -4.45 8.38 -23.02
N GLN A 163 -4.23 7.78 -21.86
CA GLN A 163 -4.43 8.47 -20.60
C GLN A 163 -3.49 9.69 -20.52
N THR A 164 -3.99 10.83 -20.05
CA THR A 164 -3.22 12.05 -19.86
C THR A 164 -2.78 12.21 -18.40
N GLY A 165 -1.76 13.01 -18.17
CA GLY A 165 -1.26 13.32 -16.83
C GLY A 165 0.19 12.90 -16.61
N TRP A 166 0.73 13.24 -15.45
CA TRP A 166 2.13 13.00 -15.10
C TRP A 166 2.56 11.53 -15.23
N LEU A 167 1.75 10.60 -14.73
CA LEU A 167 2.08 9.16 -14.77
C LEU A 167 2.12 8.61 -16.20
N ALA A 168 1.23 9.08 -17.06
CA ALA A 168 1.25 8.73 -18.47
C ALA A 168 2.47 9.35 -19.18
N ALA A 169 2.79 10.61 -18.87
CA ALA A 169 3.98 11.27 -19.40
C ALA A 169 5.28 10.56 -18.97
N ALA A 170 5.37 10.09 -17.73
CA ALA A 170 6.54 9.35 -17.24
C ALA A 170 6.79 8.02 -17.99
N ARG A 171 5.77 7.46 -18.65
CA ARG A 171 5.90 6.27 -19.52
C ARG A 171 6.37 6.59 -20.93
N ASP A 172 6.24 7.84 -21.36
CA ASP A 172 6.72 8.25 -22.69
C ASP A 172 8.25 8.14 -22.73
N PRO A 173 8.83 7.42 -23.70
CA PRO A 173 10.28 7.21 -23.78
C PRO A 173 11.06 8.53 -23.86
N GLY A 174 10.53 9.54 -24.55
CA GLY A 174 11.15 10.85 -24.70
C GLY A 174 11.14 11.63 -23.38
N VAL A 175 9.99 11.68 -22.72
CA VAL A 175 9.83 12.33 -21.40
C VAL A 175 10.64 11.60 -20.35
N GLY A 176 10.61 10.26 -20.33
CA GLY A 176 11.41 9.44 -19.43
C GLY A 176 12.91 9.68 -19.59
N ALA A 177 13.41 9.82 -20.81
CA ALA A 177 14.82 10.16 -21.07
C ALA A 177 15.18 11.56 -20.53
N VAL A 178 14.32 12.55 -20.73
CA VAL A 178 14.54 13.91 -20.20
C VAL A 178 14.53 13.90 -18.67
N LEU A 179 13.59 13.21 -18.04
CA LEU A 179 13.53 13.08 -16.57
C LEU A 179 14.79 12.41 -16.01
N ALA A 180 15.28 11.36 -16.67
CA ALA A 180 16.52 10.69 -16.28
C ALA A 180 17.76 11.60 -16.38
N LEU A 181 17.78 12.55 -17.32
CA LEU A 181 18.85 13.55 -17.44
C LEU A 181 18.79 14.61 -16.34
N LEU A 182 17.59 15.00 -15.90
CA LEU A 182 17.39 16.00 -14.84
C LEU A 182 17.73 15.47 -13.44
N HIS A 183 17.73 14.15 -13.25
CA HIS A 183 18.02 13.49 -11.97
C HIS A 183 19.46 12.95 -11.86
N ARG A 184 20.33 13.29 -12.80
CA ARG A 184 21.79 13.05 -12.74
C ARG A 184 22.53 14.20 -12.10
#